data_04dbfdb3d20d7797e163117972e42930
#
_entry.id   04dbfdb3d20d7797e163117972e42930
#
_cell.length_a   1.000
_cell.length_b   1.000
_cell.length_c   1.000
_cell.angle_alpha   90.00
_cell.angle_beta   90.00
_cell.angle_gamma   90.00
#
_symmetry.space_group_name_H-M   'P 1'
#
loop_
_entity.id
_entity.type
_entity.pdbx_description
1 polymer ?
#
loop_
_entity_poly.entity_id
_entity_poly.type
_entity_poly.pdbx_seq_one_letter_code
_entity_poly.pdbx_strand_id
1 'polypeptide(L)'
;MRFVIQRVKKASVQVEEKVIGEINKGYLVLIGVSDSDTEQTADKMIRKMIGLRIFEDEDGKTNLSLKDVDGSLLLVSQFTLYANCKKGNRPSFIEAGAPDRANELYEYIIRECKKSVPEVQTGSFGAEMEVSLVNDGPFTILLDSEKL
;
A
#
# COMPACT_ATOMS: atom_id res chain seq x y z
N MET A 1 7.82 0.43 9.11
CA MET A 1 6.94 0.10 7.96
C MET A 1 6.37 1.38 7.40
N ARG A 2 6.31 1.49 6.08
CA ARG A 2 5.75 2.66 5.39
C ARG A 2 4.73 2.21 4.36
N PHE A 3 3.58 2.87 4.36
CA PHE A 3 2.56 2.71 3.32
C PHE A 3 2.38 4.03 2.61
N VAL A 4 2.47 4.02 1.28
CA VAL A 4 2.02 5.14 0.46
C VAL A 4 0.65 4.76 -0.09
N ILE A 5 -0.37 5.45 0.40
CA ILE A 5 -1.77 5.15 0.10
C ILE A 5 -2.27 6.19 -0.90
N GLN A 6 -2.71 5.73 -2.06
CA GLN A 6 -3.30 6.60 -3.07
C GLN A 6 -4.76 6.21 -3.26
N ARG A 7 -5.64 7.18 -3.06
CA ARG A 7 -7.07 7.02 -3.35
C ARG A 7 -7.26 6.98 -4.85
N VAL A 8 -7.88 5.94 -5.37
CA VAL A 8 -7.98 5.71 -6.82
C VAL A 8 -9.41 5.49 -7.28
N LYS A 9 -9.67 5.87 -8.53
CA LYS A 9 -10.87 5.45 -9.28
C LYS A 9 -10.67 4.07 -9.88
N LYS A 10 -9.44 3.76 -10.27
CA LYS A 10 -9.00 2.45 -10.76
C LYS A 10 -7.49 2.35 -10.66
N ALA A 11 -7.00 1.12 -10.52
CA ALA A 11 -5.58 0.82 -10.55
C ALA A 11 -5.36 -0.61 -11.03
N SER A 12 -4.18 -0.87 -11.60
CA SER A 12 -3.82 -2.21 -12.08
C SER A 12 -2.32 -2.43 -12.00
N VAL A 13 -1.93 -3.71 -11.94
CA VAL A 13 -0.53 -4.15 -12.01
C VAL A 13 -0.38 -5.12 -13.16
N GLN A 14 0.63 -4.89 -13.98
CA GLN A 14 1.02 -5.80 -15.05
C GLN A 14 2.41 -6.39 -14.77
N VAL A 15 2.55 -7.66 -15.07
CA VAL A 15 3.84 -8.38 -15.11
C VAL A 15 3.91 -9.08 -16.45
N GLU A 16 4.98 -8.84 -17.19
CA GLU A 16 5.17 -9.43 -18.55
C GLU A 16 3.94 -9.22 -19.44
N GLU A 17 3.44 -7.99 -19.47
CA GLU A 17 2.28 -7.56 -20.27
C GLU A 17 0.93 -8.17 -19.87
N LYS A 18 0.88 -8.91 -18.76
CA LYS A 18 -0.36 -9.48 -18.22
C LYS A 18 -0.80 -8.74 -16.98
N VAL A 19 -2.06 -8.36 -16.93
CA VAL A 19 -2.69 -7.80 -15.72
C VAL A 19 -2.84 -8.92 -14.69
N ILE A 20 -2.16 -8.77 -13.54
CA ILE A 20 -2.22 -9.75 -12.45
C ILE A 20 -3.06 -9.28 -11.27
N GLY A 21 -3.35 -7.99 -11.19
CA GLY A 21 -4.20 -7.39 -10.18
C GLY A 21 -4.86 -6.13 -10.70
N GLU A 22 -6.11 -5.92 -10.38
CA GLU A 22 -6.89 -4.77 -10.85
C GLU A 22 -8.01 -4.47 -9.89
N ILE A 23 -8.21 -3.19 -9.60
CA ILE A 23 -9.33 -2.70 -8.78
C ILE A 23 -9.98 -1.48 -9.41
N ASN A 24 -11.22 -1.23 -9.01
CA ASN A 24 -11.90 0.03 -9.25
C ASN A 24 -11.69 0.95 -8.03
N LYS A 25 -12.71 1.61 -7.53
CA LYS A 25 -12.63 2.55 -6.42
C LYS A 25 -11.99 1.91 -5.17
N GLY A 26 -11.01 2.57 -4.61
CA GLY A 26 -10.33 2.12 -3.40
C GLY A 26 -8.97 2.74 -3.22
N TYR A 27 -8.01 1.94 -2.74
CA TYR A 27 -6.62 2.34 -2.55
C TYR A 27 -5.65 1.50 -3.35
N LEU A 28 -4.72 2.16 -4.02
CA LEU A 28 -3.44 1.56 -4.37
C LEU A 28 -2.49 1.85 -3.19
N VAL A 29 -1.86 0.82 -2.65
CA VAL A 29 -0.96 0.94 -1.50
C VAL A 29 0.41 0.38 -1.86
N LEU A 30 1.42 1.23 -1.80
CA LEU A 30 2.81 0.83 -1.88
C LEU A 30 3.30 0.51 -0.47
N ILE A 31 3.89 -0.66 -0.26
CA ILE A 31 4.26 -1.17 1.05
C ILE A 31 5.78 -1.34 1.14
N GLY A 32 6.41 -0.58 2.05
CA GLY A 32 7.82 -0.71 2.41
C GLY A 32 7.97 -1.34 3.77
N VAL A 33 8.87 -2.33 3.88
CA VAL A 33 9.17 -3.04 5.11
C VAL A 33 10.63 -2.79 5.50
N SER A 34 10.88 -2.53 6.79
CA SER A 34 12.23 -2.42 7.35
C SER A 34 12.56 -3.66 8.21
N ASP A 35 13.83 -3.84 8.54
CA ASP A 35 14.27 -4.98 9.34
C ASP A 35 13.66 -5.03 10.76
N SER A 36 13.27 -3.88 11.31
CA SER A 36 12.67 -3.79 12.64
C SER A 36 11.18 -4.08 12.68
N ASP A 37 10.53 -4.24 11.53
CA ASP A 37 9.09 -4.45 11.46
C ASP A 37 8.68 -5.85 11.89
N THR A 38 7.53 -5.92 12.55
CA THR A 38 6.93 -7.16 13.07
C THR A 38 5.49 -7.28 12.60
N GLU A 39 4.86 -8.41 12.90
CA GLU A 39 3.43 -8.59 12.64
C GLU A 39 2.59 -7.56 13.42
N GLN A 40 3.01 -7.21 14.63
CA GLN A 40 2.36 -6.16 15.43
C GLN A 40 2.43 -4.80 14.74
N THR A 41 3.57 -4.48 14.12
CA THR A 41 3.72 -3.28 13.29
C THR A 41 2.72 -3.30 12.13
N ALA A 42 2.63 -4.43 11.44
CA ALA A 42 1.70 -4.62 10.33
C ALA A 42 0.24 -4.46 10.77
N ASP A 43 -0.15 -5.07 11.89
CA ASP A 43 -1.51 -4.97 12.44
C ASP A 43 -1.91 -3.51 12.68
N LYS A 44 -1.02 -2.74 13.27
CA LYS A 44 -1.23 -1.33 13.54
C LYS A 44 -1.41 -0.52 12.25
N MET A 45 -0.56 -0.79 11.27
CA MET A 45 -0.61 -0.12 9.97
C MET A 45 -1.89 -0.46 9.20
N ILE A 46 -2.28 -1.72 9.18
CA ILE A 46 -3.50 -2.20 8.52
C ILE A 46 -4.74 -1.54 9.13
N ARG A 47 -4.81 -1.57 10.46
CA ARG A 47 -5.95 -0.98 11.18
C ARG A 47 -6.09 0.51 10.87
N LYS A 48 -4.97 1.24 10.87
CA LYS A 48 -4.96 2.66 10.53
C LYS A 48 -5.41 2.89 9.09
N MET A 49 -4.83 2.15 8.14
CA MET A 49 -5.14 2.28 6.72
C MET A 49 -6.62 2.04 6.42
N ILE A 50 -7.17 0.93 6.92
CA ILE A 50 -8.57 0.56 6.67
C ILE A 50 -9.52 1.56 7.34
N GLY A 51 -9.13 2.12 8.49
CA GLY A 51 -9.94 3.07 9.24
C GLY A 51 -9.87 4.52 8.76
N LEU A 52 -8.97 4.86 7.83
CA LEU A 52 -8.87 6.22 7.31
C LEU A 52 -10.20 6.65 6.66
N ARG A 53 -10.61 7.87 6.98
CA ARG A 53 -11.86 8.45 6.47
C ARG A 53 -11.53 9.50 5.43
N ILE A 54 -11.12 9.05 4.23
CA ILE A 54 -10.60 9.91 3.18
C ILE A 54 -11.43 9.89 1.88
N PHE A 55 -12.61 9.27 1.90
CA PHE A 55 -13.56 9.39 0.80
C PHE A 55 -14.57 10.48 1.11
N GLU A 56 -15.04 11.17 0.06
CA GLU A 56 -16.00 12.25 0.22
C GLU A 56 -17.39 11.72 0.56
N ASP A 57 -18.07 12.40 1.48
CA ASP A 57 -19.48 12.19 1.79
C ASP A 57 -20.40 12.99 0.86
N GLU A 58 -21.72 12.96 1.13
CA GLU A 58 -22.72 13.67 0.33
C GLU A 58 -22.52 15.19 0.30
N ASP A 59 -21.87 15.73 1.34
CA ASP A 59 -21.57 17.16 1.44
C ASP A 59 -20.22 17.52 0.81
N GLY A 60 -19.54 16.56 0.18
CA GLY A 60 -18.22 16.76 -0.41
C GLY A 60 -17.10 16.84 0.61
N LYS A 61 -17.32 16.42 1.86
CA LYS A 61 -16.34 16.42 2.93
C LYS A 61 -15.61 15.08 3.02
N THR A 62 -14.33 15.13 3.25
CA THR A 62 -13.49 13.96 3.53
C THR A 62 -13.94 13.32 4.84
N ASN A 63 -14.69 12.23 4.77
CA ASN A 63 -15.39 11.68 5.93
C ASN A 63 -15.64 10.17 5.90
N LEU A 64 -15.69 9.54 4.74
CA LEU A 64 -16.05 8.13 4.62
C LEU A 64 -14.83 7.24 4.56
N SER A 65 -14.93 6.06 5.18
CA SER A 65 -13.88 5.04 5.17
C SER A 65 -13.96 4.16 3.93
N LEU A 66 -12.96 3.31 3.75
CA LEU A 66 -12.93 2.29 2.68
C LEU A 66 -14.18 1.41 2.73
N LYS A 67 -14.60 0.99 3.93
CA LYS A 67 -15.80 0.17 4.13
C LYS A 67 -17.07 0.91 3.72
N ASP A 68 -17.19 2.19 4.08
CA ASP A 68 -18.37 2.99 3.78
C ASP A 68 -18.64 3.12 2.28
N VAL A 69 -17.57 3.12 1.47
CA VAL A 69 -17.67 3.24 0.00
C VAL A 69 -17.54 1.91 -0.72
N ASP A 70 -17.46 0.81 0.02
CA ASP A 70 -17.27 -0.52 -0.54
C ASP A 70 -16.01 -0.63 -1.41
N GLY A 71 -14.95 0.01 -0.96
CA GLY A 71 -13.71 0.15 -1.71
C GLY A 71 -12.85 -1.11 -1.67
N SER A 72 -11.96 -1.22 -2.65
CA SER A 72 -11.02 -2.33 -2.82
C SER A 72 -9.59 -1.92 -2.50
N LEU A 73 -8.71 -2.89 -2.31
CA LEU A 73 -7.28 -2.68 -2.10
C LEU A 73 -6.46 -3.33 -3.22
N LEU A 74 -5.45 -2.61 -3.70
CA LEU A 74 -4.38 -3.16 -4.53
C LEU A 74 -3.06 -2.93 -3.80
N LEU A 75 -2.48 -4.01 -3.29
CA LEU A 75 -1.30 -3.99 -2.42
C LEU A 75 -0.04 -4.36 -3.22
N VAL A 76 0.92 -3.45 -3.25
CA VAL A 76 2.17 -3.62 -4.02
C VAL A 76 3.37 -3.41 -3.11
N SER A 77 4.27 -4.39 -3.07
CA SER A 77 5.53 -4.26 -2.33
C SER A 77 6.46 -3.27 -3.01
N GLN A 78 7.07 -2.36 -2.22
CA GLN A 78 7.94 -1.30 -2.71
C GLN A 78 9.08 -1.04 -1.71
N PHE A 79 10.19 -1.78 -1.81
CA PHE A 79 11.33 -1.62 -0.88
C PHE A 79 11.98 -0.24 -0.99
N THR A 80 11.87 0.42 -2.15
CA THR A 80 12.48 1.74 -2.37
C THR A 80 11.89 2.84 -1.50
N LEU A 81 10.80 2.58 -0.78
CA LEU A 81 10.29 3.50 0.24
C LEU A 81 11.28 3.70 1.39
N TYR A 82 12.27 2.80 1.53
CA TYR A 82 13.37 2.91 2.48
C TYR A 82 14.67 3.38 1.83
N ALA A 83 14.58 4.10 0.73
CA ALA A 83 15.74 4.72 0.11
C ALA A 83 16.32 5.79 1.03
N ASN A 84 17.64 5.77 1.19
CA ASN A 84 18.40 6.83 1.83
C ASN A 84 19.17 7.62 0.78
N CYS A 85 18.81 8.87 0.62
CA CYS A 85 19.36 9.77 -0.42
C CYS A 85 20.28 10.85 0.16
N LYS A 86 20.80 10.65 1.39
CA LYS A 86 21.63 11.67 2.06
C LYS A 86 22.97 11.92 1.39
N LYS A 87 23.57 10.88 0.77
CA LYS A 87 24.88 11.00 0.15
C LYS A 87 24.81 10.85 -1.35
N GLY A 88 25.17 11.90 -2.07
CA GLY A 88 25.24 11.88 -3.52
C GLY A 88 23.88 11.60 -4.17
N ASN A 89 23.92 11.16 -5.42
CA ASN A 89 22.70 10.95 -6.22
C ASN A 89 22.31 9.48 -6.37
N ARG A 90 23.09 8.58 -5.79
CA ARG A 90 22.78 7.15 -5.79
C ARG A 90 22.10 6.76 -4.47
N PRO A 91 20.82 6.37 -4.47
CA PRO A 91 20.14 5.97 -3.25
C PRO A 91 20.75 4.72 -2.64
N SER A 92 20.80 4.68 -1.31
CA SER A 92 21.13 3.46 -0.56
C SER A 92 19.85 2.80 -0.08
N PHE A 93 19.79 1.46 -0.12
CA PHE A 93 18.62 0.68 0.32
C PHE A 93 18.94 -0.21 1.51
N ILE A 94 20.00 0.08 2.26
CA ILE A 94 20.38 -0.74 3.42
C ILE A 94 19.36 -0.71 4.56
N GLU A 95 18.48 0.29 4.58
CA GLU A 95 17.40 0.41 5.58
C GLU A 95 16.18 -0.43 5.21
N ALA A 96 16.11 -0.93 3.98
CA ALA A 96 15.04 -1.84 3.57
C ALA A 96 15.23 -3.21 4.23
N GLY A 97 14.14 -3.86 4.61
CA GLY A 97 14.15 -5.20 5.17
C GLY A 97 14.72 -6.24 4.21
N ALA A 98 15.33 -7.30 4.77
CA ALA A 98 15.77 -8.43 3.97
C ALA A 98 14.61 -9.00 3.14
N PRO A 99 14.84 -9.36 1.85
CA PRO A 99 13.75 -9.77 0.96
C PRO A 99 12.82 -10.86 1.49
N ASP A 100 13.38 -11.91 2.09
CA ASP A 100 12.58 -13.01 2.62
C ASP A 100 11.64 -12.56 3.75
N ARG A 101 12.17 -11.77 4.68
CA ARG A 101 11.37 -11.24 5.79
C ARG A 101 10.34 -10.22 5.32
N ALA A 102 10.74 -9.37 4.39
CA ALA A 102 9.83 -8.39 3.79
C ALA A 102 8.67 -9.09 3.07
N ASN A 103 8.94 -10.17 2.35
CA ASN A 103 7.91 -10.95 1.69
C ASN A 103 6.97 -11.63 2.69
N GLU A 104 7.50 -12.18 3.78
CA GLU A 104 6.66 -12.77 4.84
C GLU A 104 5.68 -11.75 5.40
N LEU A 105 6.13 -10.54 5.70
CA LEU A 105 5.26 -9.48 6.21
C LEU A 105 4.29 -8.96 5.15
N TYR A 106 4.72 -8.86 3.91
CA TYR A 106 3.83 -8.51 2.80
C TYR A 106 2.68 -9.52 2.66
N GLU A 107 2.99 -10.82 2.67
CA GLU A 107 1.99 -11.88 2.62
C GLU A 107 1.06 -11.86 3.85
N TYR A 108 1.61 -11.58 5.02
CA TYR A 108 0.84 -11.40 6.25
C TYR A 108 -0.17 -10.25 6.11
N ILE A 109 0.28 -9.10 5.58
CA ILE A 109 -0.58 -7.94 5.35
C ILE A 109 -1.74 -8.29 4.41
N ILE A 110 -1.46 -9.01 3.33
CA ILE A 110 -2.48 -9.46 2.38
C ILE A 110 -3.53 -10.31 3.09
N ARG A 111 -3.10 -11.32 3.84
CA ARG A 111 -4.01 -12.22 4.57
C ARG A 111 -4.89 -11.46 5.56
N GLU A 112 -4.29 -10.53 6.31
CA GLU A 112 -5.02 -9.76 7.30
C GLU A 112 -6.01 -8.77 6.65
N CYS A 113 -5.63 -8.14 5.56
CA CYS A 113 -6.55 -7.24 4.83
C CYS A 113 -7.77 -8.00 4.28
N LYS A 114 -7.56 -9.22 3.80
CA LYS A 114 -8.66 -10.07 3.28
C LYS A 114 -9.73 -10.40 4.31
N LYS A 115 -9.40 -10.33 5.59
CA LYS A 115 -10.38 -10.56 6.67
C LYS A 115 -11.41 -9.44 6.79
N SER A 116 -11.05 -8.23 6.38
CA SER A 116 -11.87 -7.02 6.56
C SER A 116 -12.33 -6.39 5.25
N VAL A 117 -11.62 -6.63 4.15
CA VAL A 117 -11.90 -6.02 2.85
C VAL A 117 -12.27 -7.12 1.86
N PRO A 118 -13.47 -7.07 1.25
CA PRO A 118 -13.94 -8.14 0.34
C PRO A 118 -13.06 -8.33 -0.89
N GLU A 119 -12.52 -7.26 -1.48
CA GLU A 119 -11.67 -7.34 -2.66
C GLU A 119 -10.29 -6.80 -2.35
N VAL A 120 -9.32 -7.71 -2.27
CA VAL A 120 -7.90 -7.40 -2.12
C VAL A 120 -7.14 -8.04 -3.27
N GLN A 121 -6.56 -7.19 -4.12
CA GLN A 121 -5.72 -7.57 -5.23
C GLN A 121 -4.26 -7.25 -4.91
N THR A 122 -3.33 -7.88 -5.59
CA THR A 122 -1.91 -7.75 -5.28
C THR A 122 -1.05 -7.68 -6.53
N GLY A 123 0.16 -7.10 -6.37
CA GLY A 123 1.26 -7.32 -7.31
C GLY A 123 1.94 -8.67 -7.05
N SER A 124 3.15 -8.81 -7.55
CA SER A 124 4.01 -9.98 -7.34
C SER A 124 5.31 -9.53 -6.69
N PHE A 125 5.60 -10.01 -5.49
CA PHE A 125 6.80 -9.61 -4.76
C PHE A 125 8.07 -9.91 -5.56
N GLY A 126 8.92 -8.90 -5.70
CA GLY A 126 10.21 -9.02 -6.39
C GLY A 126 10.13 -9.03 -7.91
N ALA A 127 8.94 -9.05 -8.50
CA ALA A 127 8.79 -8.97 -9.94
C ALA A 127 8.94 -7.55 -10.46
N GLU A 128 9.32 -7.41 -11.73
CA GLU A 128 9.24 -6.14 -12.41
C GLU A 128 7.78 -5.90 -12.80
N MET A 129 7.21 -4.80 -12.30
CA MET A 129 5.79 -4.50 -12.44
C MET A 129 5.58 -3.14 -13.09
N GLU A 130 4.53 -3.06 -13.93
CA GLU A 130 3.99 -1.78 -14.39
C GLU A 130 2.71 -1.52 -13.60
N VAL A 131 2.71 -0.42 -12.86
CA VAL A 131 1.59 -0.05 -12.00
C VAL A 131 0.90 1.16 -12.61
N SER A 132 -0.38 0.99 -12.95
CA SER A 132 -1.21 2.04 -13.54
C SER A 132 -2.30 2.44 -12.54
N LEU A 133 -2.60 3.73 -12.46
CA LEU A 133 -3.64 4.22 -11.56
C LEU A 133 -4.22 5.55 -12.02
N VAL A 134 -5.44 5.81 -11.58
CA VAL A 134 -6.03 7.13 -11.64
C VAL A 134 -6.20 7.62 -10.21
N ASN A 135 -5.31 8.52 -9.78
CA ASN A 135 -5.35 9.11 -8.44
C ASN A 135 -6.51 10.08 -8.37
N ASP A 136 -7.44 9.80 -7.48
CA ASP A 136 -8.68 10.55 -7.32
C ASP A 136 -8.48 11.73 -6.37
N GLY A 137 -8.37 12.92 -6.96
CA GLY A 137 -8.27 14.14 -6.17
C GLY A 137 -7.24 15.16 -6.67
N PRO A 138 -5.93 14.90 -6.77
CA PRO A 138 -5.19 13.74 -6.23
C PRO A 138 -5.28 13.66 -4.71
N PHE A 139 -5.11 12.45 -4.18
CA PHE A 139 -5.14 12.23 -2.74
C PHE A 139 -4.17 11.12 -2.39
N THR A 140 -3.11 11.46 -1.68
CA THR A 140 -2.01 10.55 -1.35
C THR A 140 -1.61 10.76 0.10
N ILE A 141 -1.53 9.68 0.87
CA ILE A 141 -1.14 9.69 2.28
C ILE A 141 0.06 8.78 2.48
N LEU A 142 1.05 9.28 3.22
CA LEU A 142 2.15 8.47 3.71
C LEU A 142 1.88 8.10 5.18
N LEU A 143 1.74 6.80 5.45
CA LEU A 143 1.75 6.28 6.81
C LEU A 143 3.12 5.74 7.12
N ASP A 144 3.67 6.16 8.26
CA ASP A 144 4.95 5.66 8.77
C ASP A 144 4.70 5.12 10.19
N SER A 145 5.03 3.85 10.41
CA SER A 145 4.81 3.20 11.70
C SER A 145 5.52 3.88 12.86
N GLU A 146 6.64 4.56 12.59
CA GLU A 146 7.39 5.29 13.62
C GLU A 146 6.68 6.58 14.06
N LYS A 147 5.67 7.02 13.33
CA LYS A 147 4.90 8.23 13.60
C LYS A 147 3.46 7.95 14.07
N LEU A 148 3.16 6.72 14.33
CA LEU A 148 1.83 6.30 14.79
C LEU A 148 1.79 6.02 16.28
#